data_7c177393d999ca5b285e6a3ffa120911
#
_entry.id   7c177393d999ca5b285e6a3ffa120911
#
_cell.length_a   1.000
_cell.length_b   1.000
_cell.length_c   1.000
_cell.angle_alpha   90.00
_cell.angle_beta   90.00
_cell.angle_gamma   90.00
#
_symmetry.space_group_name_H-M   'P 1'
#
loop_
_entity.id
_entity.type
_entity.pdbx_description
1 polymer ?
#
loop_
_entity_poly.entity_id
_entity_poly.type
_entity_poly.pdbx_seq_one_letter_code
_entity_poly.pdbx_strand_id
1 'polypeptide(L)'
;MRWRRPPLRHPLAPVFAHAIESLCTALAPSSKRNYGIVVRSFLSYLGTNYPAATRLQQLRRDPHILGWMAHLRAQKPPLATATCIGRLFALRTIFHELARTSHVAELAYLLLREDIPRSPRTLPRPLTAEQDQLLQQEFMRRNDLGGNVFLLLRSTGMRIGECADLSYDCLRSVGPNQWAIHVPLGKLKTERMVPVDAFGRDLVHRLRFFRSLDPLPADGRLLARPGSKVAVLVQLRDYLHLVCHSLGLPTAIVPHQFRHTYATEMLRSGVSFPVLMKLLGHVDPAMTMRYVDVALTDLEREFQLARSKPRHLAPQPKTTTAPTRTGLDGIIDVLLAAQHLMEMFRRSLPNGNERKRLLRFSNRLIKIIAEIRKLQTT
;
A
#
# COMPACT_ATOMS: atom_id res chain seq x y z
N MET A 1 19.60 -8.89 27.77
CA MET A 1 20.37 -10.05 27.22
C MET A 1 19.87 -10.34 25.80
N ARG A 2 20.68 -10.04 24.74
CA ARG A 2 20.33 -10.43 23.36
C ARG A 2 20.66 -11.93 23.22
N TRP A 3 19.64 -12.77 23.17
CA TRP A 3 19.80 -14.16 22.76
C TRP A 3 20.37 -14.19 21.33
N ARG A 4 21.69 -14.36 21.21
CA ARG A 4 22.31 -14.69 19.91
C ARG A 4 21.87 -16.11 19.59
N ARG A 5 21.01 -16.27 18.61
CA ARG A 5 20.65 -17.59 18.09
C ARG A 5 21.95 -18.31 17.68
N PRO A 6 22.10 -19.59 17.99
CA PRO A 6 23.31 -20.33 17.66
C PRO A 6 23.59 -20.26 16.15
N PRO A 7 24.86 -20.29 15.73
CA PRO A 7 25.21 -20.29 14.32
C PRO A 7 24.54 -21.47 13.61
N LEU A 8 24.11 -21.24 12.37
CA LEU A 8 23.49 -22.28 11.55
C LEU A 8 24.58 -23.26 11.10
N ARG A 9 24.50 -24.48 11.60
CA ARG A 9 25.46 -25.58 11.26
C ARG A 9 24.95 -26.36 10.04
N HIS A 10 24.99 -25.73 8.86
CA HIS A 10 24.63 -26.40 7.61
C HIS A 10 25.72 -26.10 6.55
N PRO A 11 26.22 -27.08 5.76
CA PRO A 11 27.28 -26.85 4.78
C PRO A 11 26.96 -25.75 3.76
N LEU A 12 25.68 -25.55 3.40
CA LEU A 12 25.27 -24.51 2.49
C LEU A 12 25.18 -23.11 3.14
N ALA A 13 25.29 -22.98 4.47
CA ALA A 13 25.10 -21.70 5.15
C ALA A 13 26.03 -20.58 4.65
N PRO A 14 27.34 -20.79 4.38
CA PRO A 14 28.22 -19.75 3.84
C PRO A 14 27.81 -19.28 2.46
N VAL A 15 27.37 -20.18 1.58
CA VAL A 15 26.98 -19.87 0.21
C VAL A 15 25.71 -19.03 0.19
N PHE A 16 24.71 -19.39 1.01
CA PHE A 16 23.49 -18.59 1.18
C PHE A 16 23.77 -17.23 1.84
N ALA A 17 24.71 -17.16 2.78
CA ALA A 17 25.12 -15.90 3.39
C ALA A 17 25.74 -14.96 2.35
N HIS A 18 26.62 -15.48 1.50
CA HIS A 18 27.21 -14.71 0.39
C HIS A 18 26.15 -14.18 -0.58
N ALA A 19 25.18 -15.00 -0.98
CA ALA A 19 24.07 -14.56 -1.84
C ALA A 19 23.25 -13.46 -1.18
N ILE A 20 23.01 -13.54 0.14
CA ILE A 20 22.33 -12.46 0.88
C ILE A 20 23.17 -11.17 0.87
N GLU A 21 24.47 -11.24 1.06
CA GLU A 21 25.35 -10.06 1.00
C GLU A 21 25.31 -9.42 -0.38
N SER A 22 25.41 -10.23 -1.44
CA SER A 22 25.30 -9.75 -2.83
C SER A 22 23.97 -9.05 -3.10
N LEU A 23 22.84 -9.65 -2.70
CA LEU A 23 21.51 -9.05 -2.84
C LEU A 23 21.35 -7.75 -2.03
N CYS A 24 22.00 -7.66 -0.88
CA CYS A 24 21.76 -6.60 0.10
C CYS A 24 22.72 -5.41 -0.02
N THR A 25 23.61 -5.38 -1.02
CA THR A 25 24.48 -4.22 -1.28
C THR A 25 23.69 -2.93 -1.49
N ALA A 26 22.51 -3.02 -2.12
CA ALA A 26 21.63 -1.89 -2.40
C ALA A 26 20.34 -1.87 -1.57
N LEU A 27 20.12 -2.87 -0.66
CA LEU A 27 18.87 -3.03 0.07
C LEU A 27 18.95 -2.55 1.53
N ALA A 28 17.79 -2.23 2.09
CA ALA A 28 17.68 -1.82 3.49
C ALA A 28 18.12 -2.95 4.45
N PRO A 29 18.72 -2.63 5.62
CA PRO A 29 19.12 -3.62 6.63
C PRO A 29 18.01 -4.57 7.09
N SER A 30 16.75 -4.12 7.04
CA SER A 30 15.58 -4.93 7.34
C SER A 30 15.36 -6.06 6.34
N SER A 31 15.70 -5.86 5.07
CA SER A 31 15.61 -6.88 4.02
C SER A 31 16.65 -7.98 4.25
N LYS A 32 17.89 -7.59 4.56
CA LYS A 32 18.96 -8.54 4.94
C LYS A 32 18.55 -9.44 6.10
N ARG A 33 17.96 -8.82 7.16
CA ARG A 33 17.46 -9.56 8.32
C ARG A 33 16.36 -10.56 7.94
N ASN A 34 15.42 -10.14 7.08
CA ASN A 34 14.34 -11.01 6.62
C ASN A 34 14.86 -12.19 5.81
N TYR A 35 15.78 -11.96 4.87
CA TYR A 35 16.44 -13.04 4.10
C TYR A 35 17.19 -14.02 5.02
N GLY A 36 17.90 -13.50 6.02
CA GLY A 36 18.58 -14.33 7.01
C GLY A 36 17.62 -15.22 7.82
N ILE A 37 16.41 -14.73 8.16
CA ILE A 37 15.38 -15.52 8.85
C ILE A 37 14.90 -16.67 7.92
N VAL A 38 14.66 -16.37 6.65
CA VAL A 38 14.16 -17.32 5.67
C VAL A 38 15.19 -18.42 5.41
N VAL A 39 16.44 -18.03 5.15
CA VAL A 39 17.54 -18.98 4.94
C VAL A 39 17.74 -19.88 6.15
N ARG A 40 17.74 -19.32 7.36
CA ARG A 40 17.85 -20.12 8.58
C ARG A 40 16.72 -21.15 8.68
N SER A 41 15.47 -20.74 8.41
CA SER A 41 14.32 -21.64 8.43
C SER A 41 14.45 -22.77 7.41
N PHE A 42 14.86 -22.43 6.19
CA PHE A 42 15.03 -23.41 5.11
C PHE A 42 16.18 -24.39 5.38
N LEU A 43 17.37 -23.88 5.73
CA LEU A 43 18.53 -24.73 6.00
C LEU A 43 18.37 -25.56 7.29
N SER A 44 17.64 -25.06 8.29
CA SER A 44 17.29 -25.87 9.46
C SER A 44 16.37 -27.04 9.06
N TYR A 45 15.38 -26.79 8.19
CA TYR A 45 14.52 -27.84 7.65
C TYR A 45 15.31 -28.88 6.85
N LEU A 46 16.22 -28.44 5.96
CA LEU A 46 17.09 -29.34 5.19
C LEU A 46 17.98 -30.18 6.11
N GLY A 47 18.64 -29.57 7.08
CA GLY A 47 19.53 -30.28 8.00
C GLY A 47 18.82 -31.34 8.83
N THR A 48 17.52 -31.14 9.14
CA THR A 48 16.73 -32.12 9.90
C THR A 48 16.19 -33.24 9.01
N ASN A 49 15.69 -32.92 7.82
CA ASN A 49 14.96 -33.89 6.99
C ASN A 49 15.81 -34.49 5.86
N TYR A 50 16.82 -33.75 5.40
CA TYR A 50 17.68 -34.14 4.25
C TYR A 50 19.15 -33.82 4.53
N PRO A 51 19.79 -34.43 5.54
CA PRO A 51 21.17 -34.12 5.94
C PRO A 51 22.21 -34.37 4.85
N ALA A 52 21.88 -35.22 3.88
CA ALA A 52 22.74 -35.50 2.72
C ALA A 52 22.75 -34.38 1.67
N ALA A 53 21.81 -33.42 1.74
CA ALA A 53 21.74 -32.28 0.81
C ALA A 53 22.75 -31.18 1.19
N THR A 54 24.04 -31.45 0.96
CA THR A 54 25.18 -30.60 1.36
C THR A 54 25.69 -29.68 0.25
N ARG A 55 25.28 -29.88 -1.01
CA ARG A 55 25.71 -29.13 -2.18
C ARG A 55 24.48 -28.51 -2.91
N LEU A 56 24.69 -27.39 -3.57
CA LEU A 56 23.59 -26.69 -4.31
C LEU A 56 22.98 -27.57 -5.41
N GLN A 57 23.81 -28.35 -6.11
CA GLN A 57 23.41 -29.26 -7.18
C GLN A 57 22.52 -30.43 -6.71
N GLN A 58 22.48 -30.68 -5.41
CA GLN A 58 21.64 -31.73 -4.81
C GLN A 58 20.24 -31.24 -4.47
N LEU A 59 20.04 -29.91 -4.47
CA LEU A 59 18.73 -29.36 -4.21
C LEU A 59 17.76 -29.70 -5.35
N ARG A 60 16.56 -30.13 -4.97
CA ARG A 60 15.48 -30.48 -5.90
C ARG A 60 14.21 -29.76 -5.50
N ARG A 61 13.35 -29.50 -6.47
CA ARG A 61 12.02 -28.93 -6.20
C ARG A 61 11.24 -29.86 -5.26
N ASP A 62 11.15 -31.11 -5.61
CA ASP A 62 10.64 -32.19 -4.76
C ASP A 62 11.81 -33.10 -4.38
N PRO A 63 12.01 -33.43 -3.10
CA PRO A 63 11.17 -33.13 -1.95
C PRO A 63 11.55 -31.83 -1.18
N HIS A 64 12.66 -31.15 -1.52
CA HIS A 64 13.25 -30.14 -0.63
C HIS A 64 12.39 -28.87 -0.53
N ILE A 65 11.92 -28.32 -1.65
CA ILE A 65 11.17 -27.06 -1.67
C ILE A 65 9.71 -27.31 -1.31
N LEU A 66 9.06 -28.27 -1.96
CA LEU A 66 7.66 -28.61 -1.69
C LEU A 66 7.48 -29.11 -0.25
N GLY A 67 8.41 -29.93 0.25
CA GLY A 67 8.41 -30.37 1.65
C GLY A 67 8.59 -29.22 2.63
N TRP A 68 9.48 -28.24 2.34
CA TRP A 68 9.60 -27.04 3.18
C TRP A 68 8.35 -26.18 3.16
N MET A 69 7.68 -26.05 2.01
CA MET A 69 6.39 -25.35 1.92
C MET A 69 5.32 -26.02 2.80
N ALA A 70 5.25 -27.35 2.77
CA ALA A 70 4.37 -28.11 3.65
C ALA A 70 4.74 -27.92 5.13
N HIS A 71 6.03 -27.96 5.46
CA HIS A 71 6.55 -27.70 6.80
C HIS A 71 6.17 -26.29 7.30
N LEU A 72 6.23 -25.24 6.46
CA LEU A 72 5.81 -23.90 6.85
C LEU A 72 4.33 -23.82 7.21
N ARG A 73 3.48 -24.59 6.52
CA ARG A 73 2.03 -24.64 6.78
C ARG A 73 1.69 -25.43 8.04
N ALA A 74 2.49 -26.46 8.34
CA ALA A 74 2.27 -27.34 9.49
C ALA A 74 2.82 -26.79 10.82
N GLN A 75 3.45 -25.62 10.84
CA GLN A 75 4.00 -25.03 12.07
C GLN A 75 2.91 -24.78 13.13
N LYS A 76 3.27 -25.01 14.38
CA LYS A 76 2.41 -24.70 15.54
C LYS A 76 3.11 -23.64 16.42
N PRO A 77 2.49 -22.45 16.65
CA PRO A 77 1.27 -21.96 16.04
C PRO A 77 1.39 -21.74 14.54
N PRO A 78 0.29 -21.79 13.76
CA PRO A 78 0.33 -21.67 12.32
C PRO A 78 0.81 -20.28 11.89
N LEU A 79 1.64 -20.24 10.85
CA LEU A 79 2.07 -18.97 10.27
C LEU A 79 0.95 -18.33 9.46
N ALA A 80 0.82 -17.02 9.57
CA ALA A 80 -0.09 -16.27 8.71
C ALA A 80 0.27 -16.48 7.23
N THR A 81 -0.74 -16.65 6.37
CA THR A 81 -0.58 -16.87 4.92
C THR A 81 0.34 -15.83 4.27
N ALA A 82 0.18 -14.56 4.63
CA ALA A 82 1.05 -13.49 4.12
C ALA A 82 2.52 -13.68 4.53
N THR A 83 2.79 -14.23 5.72
CA THR A 83 4.15 -14.54 6.19
C THR A 83 4.75 -15.69 5.39
N CYS A 84 3.97 -16.74 5.12
CA CYS A 84 4.41 -17.87 4.27
C CYS A 84 4.74 -17.36 2.86
N ILE A 85 3.84 -16.60 2.24
CA ILE A 85 4.05 -15.99 0.92
C ILE A 85 5.34 -15.15 0.90
N GLY A 86 5.52 -14.27 1.89
CA GLY A 86 6.73 -13.45 2.01
C GLY A 86 8.02 -14.27 2.13
N ARG A 87 7.98 -15.40 2.86
CA ARG A 87 9.13 -16.33 2.96
C ARG A 87 9.44 -17.01 1.63
N LEU A 88 8.41 -17.44 0.90
CA LEU A 88 8.57 -18.07 -0.42
C LEU A 88 9.17 -17.09 -1.43
N PHE A 89 8.66 -15.85 -1.50
CA PHE A 89 9.26 -14.82 -2.35
C PHE A 89 10.72 -14.54 -2.00
N ALA A 90 11.04 -14.45 -0.71
CA ALA A 90 12.41 -14.22 -0.28
C ALA A 90 13.32 -15.38 -0.68
N LEU A 91 12.89 -16.63 -0.50
CA LEU A 91 13.67 -17.79 -0.90
C LEU A 91 13.85 -17.86 -2.42
N ARG A 92 12.79 -17.58 -3.19
CA ARG A 92 12.86 -17.50 -4.65
C ARG A 92 13.88 -16.47 -5.12
N THR A 93 13.88 -15.28 -4.54
CA THR A 93 14.88 -14.24 -4.86
C THR A 93 16.31 -14.71 -4.57
N ILE A 94 16.51 -15.40 -3.45
CA ILE A 94 17.82 -15.95 -3.07
C ILE A 94 18.24 -17.05 -4.05
N PHE A 95 17.34 -17.92 -4.50
CA PHE A 95 17.65 -18.94 -5.49
C PHE A 95 18.05 -18.34 -6.85
N HIS A 96 17.38 -17.29 -7.29
CA HIS A 96 17.78 -16.57 -8.49
C HIS A 96 19.18 -15.98 -8.35
N GLU A 97 19.52 -15.44 -7.19
CA GLU A 97 20.86 -14.90 -6.94
C GLU A 97 21.92 -16.02 -6.87
N LEU A 98 21.61 -17.14 -6.22
CA LEU A 98 22.46 -18.31 -6.19
C LEU A 98 22.71 -18.88 -7.59
N ALA A 99 21.66 -18.97 -8.42
CA ALA A 99 21.80 -19.42 -9.80
C ALA A 99 22.80 -18.54 -10.59
N ARG A 100 22.72 -17.22 -10.37
CA ARG A 100 23.61 -16.25 -11.01
C ARG A 100 25.06 -16.32 -10.51
N THR A 101 25.24 -16.47 -9.19
CA THR A 101 26.58 -16.38 -8.55
C THR A 101 27.34 -17.72 -8.51
N SER A 102 26.62 -18.84 -8.45
CA SER A 102 27.23 -20.19 -8.39
C SER A 102 27.23 -20.93 -9.72
N HIS A 103 26.71 -20.31 -10.79
CA HIS A 103 26.59 -20.91 -12.13
C HIS A 103 25.78 -22.22 -12.16
N VAL A 104 24.85 -22.40 -11.21
CA VAL A 104 23.91 -23.53 -11.15
C VAL A 104 22.53 -23.01 -11.57
N ALA A 105 22.28 -22.99 -12.87
CA ALA A 105 21.08 -22.37 -13.46
C ALA A 105 19.76 -23.00 -12.96
N GLU A 106 19.77 -24.28 -12.64
CA GLU A 106 18.60 -25.05 -12.19
C GLU A 106 17.99 -24.49 -10.90
N LEU A 107 18.78 -23.81 -10.05
CA LEU A 107 18.29 -23.20 -8.82
C LEU A 107 17.20 -22.17 -9.06
N ALA A 108 17.23 -21.43 -10.18
CA ALA A 108 16.22 -20.44 -10.52
C ALA A 108 14.82 -21.05 -10.73
N TYR A 109 14.76 -22.35 -11.05
CA TYR A 109 13.53 -23.07 -11.36
C TYR A 109 13.04 -23.96 -10.20
N LEU A 110 13.74 -24.00 -9.07
CA LEU A 110 13.31 -24.78 -7.90
C LEU A 110 12.04 -24.26 -7.25
N LEU A 111 11.78 -22.95 -7.34
CA LEU A 111 10.59 -22.31 -6.80
C LEU A 111 10.05 -21.31 -7.82
N LEU A 112 9.01 -21.72 -8.51
CA LEU A 112 8.36 -20.93 -9.54
C LEU A 112 7.40 -19.89 -8.93
N ARG A 113 7.00 -18.91 -9.73
CA ARG A 113 6.02 -17.90 -9.30
C ARG A 113 4.64 -18.53 -9.04
N GLU A 114 4.31 -19.53 -9.80
CA GLU A 114 3.06 -20.30 -9.76
C GLU A 114 2.93 -21.15 -8.49
N ASP A 115 4.05 -21.55 -7.88
CA ASP A 115 4.08 -22.28 -6.61
C ASP A 115 3.67 -21.39 -5.41
N ILE A 116 3.77 -20.08 -5.58
CA ILE A 116 3.50 -19.13 -4.51
C ILE A 116 2.02 -18.75 -4.53
N PRO A 117 1.26 -19.05 -3.45
CA PRO A 117 -0.15 -18.73 -3.37
C PRO A 117 -0.40 -17.23 -3.61
N ARG A 118 -1.54 -16.89 -4.20
CA ARG A 118 -1.96 -15.50 -4.30
C ARG A 118 -2.25 -14.95 -2.90
N SER A 119 -1.74 -13.76 -2.61
CA SER A 119 -2.07 -13.09 -1.35
C SER A 119 -3.54 -12.69 -1.34
N PRO A 120 -4.30 -13.03 -0.30
CA PRO A 120 -5.66 -12.52 -0.19
C PRO A 120 -5.63 -10.99 -0.12
N ARG A 121 -6.51 -10.34 -0.87
CA ARG A 121 -6.69 -8.89 -0.79
C ARG A 121 -7.46 -8.58 0.51
N THR A 122 -6.74 -8.15 1.53
CA THR A 122 -7.37 -7.67 2.76
C THR A 122 -7.69 -6.18 2.61
N LEU A 123 -8.93 -5.81 2.91
CA LEU A 123 -9.32 -4.41 2.96
C LEU A 123 -8.62 -3.69 4.12
N PRO A 124 -8.35 -2.39 4.00
CA PRO A 124 -7.93 -1.56 5.12
C PRO A 124 -8.93 -1.70 6.29
N ARG A 125 -8.41 -1.67 7.50
CA ARG A 125 -9.23 -1.75 8.72
C ARG A 125 -9.09 -0.43 9.47
N PRO A 126 -9.89 0.60 9.15
CA PRO A 126 -9.93 1.82 9.94
C PRO A 126 -10.45 1.52 11.34
N LEU A 127 -10.19 2.40 12.27
CA LEU A 127 -10.87 2.41 13.58
C LEU A 127 -12.36 2.68 13.36
N THR A 128 -13.22 2.13 14.23
CA THR A 128 -14.62 2.58 14.27
C THR A 128 -14.67 4.02 14.78
N ALA A 129 -15.77 4.73 14.51
CA ALA A 129 -15.93 6.10 15.00
C ALA A 129 -15.79 6.19 16.53
N GLU A 130 -16.37 5.24 17.24
CA GLU A 130 -16.28 5.14 18.70
C GLU A 130 -14.85 4.90 19.18
N GLN A 131 -14.14 3.94 18.57
CA GLN A 131 -12.74 3.65 18.93
C GLN A 131 -11.84 4.86 18.68
N ASP A 132 -12.01 5.53 17.53
CA ASP A 132 -11.24 6.71 17.16
C ASP A 132 -11.49 7.85 18.15
N GLN A 133 -12.74 8.10 18.50
CA GLN A 133 -13.14 9.14 19.45
C GLN A 133 -12.58 8.87 20.86
N LEU A 134 -12.75 7.66 21.38
CA LEU A 134 -12.25 7.27 22.71
C LEU A 134 -10.73 7.41 22.80
N LEU A 135 -10.01 6.93 21.77
CA LEU A 135 -8.56 7.01 21.74
C LEU A 135 -8.08 8.46 21.65
N GLN A 136 -8.68 9.30 20.81
CA GLN A 136 -8.33 10.70 20.72
C GLN A 136 -8.57 11.44 22.03
N GLN A 137 -9.73 11.23 22.67
CA GLN A 137 -10.04 11.82 23.98
C GLN A 137 -9.03 11.41 25.05
N GLU A 138 -8.70 10.12 25.12
CA GLU A 138 -7.73 9.64 26.11
C GLU A 138 -6.31 10.14 25.85
N PHE A 139 -5.88 10.20 24.59
CA PHE A 139 -4.57 10.79 24.24
C PHE A 139 -4.50 12.28 24.59
N MET A 140 -5.58 13.04 24.35
CA MET A 140 -5.67 14.45 24.74
C MET A 140 -5.67 14.61 26.25
N ARG A 141 -6.39 13.76 26.98
CA ARG A 141 -6.46 13.77 28.45
C ARG A 141 -5.09 13.46 29.07
N ARG A 142 -4.37 12.45 28.57
CA ARG A 142 -3.03 12.10 29.05
C ARG A 142 -2.01 13.17 28.74
N ASN A 143 -2.10 13.76 27.57
CA ASN A 143 -1.18 14.77 27.07
C ASN A 143 0.31 14.42 27.30
N ASP A 144 0.64 13.14 27.18
CA ASP A 144 1.99 12.61 27.29
C ASP A 144 2.66 12.44 25.92
N LEU A 145 3.92 12.02 25.88
CA LEU A 145 4.68 11.81 24.64
C LEU A 145 3.97 10.83 23.70
N GLY A 146 3.52 9.68 24.23
CA GLY A 146 2.87 8.64 23.44
C GLY A 146 1.56 9.12 22.85
N GLY A 147 0.70 9.76 23.65
CA GLY A 147 -0.58 10.32 23.20
C GLY A 147 -0.41 11.34 22.10
N ASN A 148 0.54 12.30 22.26
CA ASN A 148 0.82 13.31 21.23
C ASN A 148 1.37 12.69 19.94
N VAL A 149 2.16 11.61 19.99
CA VAL A 149 2.59 10.86 18.81
C VAL A 149 1.40 10.23 18.08
N PHE A 150 0.48 9.59 18.80
CA PHE A 150 -0.69 8.96 18.17
C PHE A 150 -1.68 9.98 17.60
N LEU A 151 -1.87 11.12 18.27
CA LEU A 151 -2.65 12.23 17.72
C LEU A 151 -2.01 12.77 16.43
N LEU A 152 -0.68 12.90 16.39
CA LEU A 152 0.03 13.32 15.19
C LEU A 152 -0.08 12.29 14.06
N LEU A 153 0.00 10.99 14.36
CA LEU A 153 -0.25 9.93 13.37
C LEU A 153 -1.66 10.00 12.81
N ARG A 154 -2.65 10.27 13.68
CA ARG A 154 -4.06 10.37 13.30
C ARG A 154 -4.34 11.58 12.41
N SER A 155 -3.74 12.74 12.70
CA SER A 155 -3.95 13.99 11.96
C SER A 155 -3.19 14.07 10.62
N THR A 156 -2.15 13.26 10.43
CA THR A 156 -1.25 13.35 9.26
C THR A 156 -1.25 12.11 8.38
N GLY A 157 -1.78 11.00 8.88
CA GLY A 157 -1.76 9.72 8.18
C GLY A 157 -0.37 9.14 7.94
N MET A 158 0.69 9.67 8.55
CA MET A 158 2.05 9.15 8.37
C MET A 158 2.22 7.76 9.03
N ARG A 159 3.21 7.01 8.60
CA ARG A 159 3.54 5.72 9.22
C ARG A 159 4.27 5.96 10.55
N ILE A 160 4.03 5.12 11.55
CA ILE A 160 4.74 5.22 12.84
C ILE A 160 6.28 5.22 12.68
N GLY A 161 6.81 4.50 11.69
CA GLY A 161 8.23 4.51 11.38
C GLY A 161 8.71 5.82 10.74
N GLU A 162 7.86 6.54 10.02
CA GLU A 162 8.14 7.87 9.49
C GLU A 162 8.11 8.90 10.61
N CYS A 163 7.12 8.80 11.51
CA CYS A 163 7.07 9.65 12.71
C CYS A 163 8.32 9.50 13.59
N ALA A 164 8.81 8.26 13.80
CA ALA A 164 10.05 8.03 14.53
C ALA A 164 11.30 8.58 13.82
N ASP A 165 11.24 8.86 12.52
CA ASP A 165 12.35 9.46 11.75
C ASP A 165 12.24 10.98 11.60
N LEU A 166 11.19 11.63 12.12
CA LEU A 166 11.03 13.06 12.00
C LEU A 166 12.22 13.80 12.60
N SER A 167 12.71 14.80 11.85
CA SER A 167 13.69 15.75 12.36
C SER A 167 13.05 16.65 13.42
N TYR A 168 13.84 17.15 14.34
CA TYR A 168 13.42 18.17 15.29
C TYR A 168 12.83 19.40 14.57
N ASP A 169 13.39 19.76 13.41
CA ASP A 169 12.95 20.87 12.57
C ASP A 169 11.98 20.45 11.45
N CYS A 170 11.21 19.38 11.65
CA CYS A 170 10.29 18.87 10.63
C CYS A 170 9.15 19.85 10.28
N LEU A 171 8.80 20.77 11.16
CA LEU A 171 7.72 21.75 10.93
C LEU A 171 8.24 22.93 10.09
N ARG A 172 7.61 23.20 8.96
CA ARG A 172 7.96 24.24 7.99
C ARG A 172 6.78 25.18 7.75
N SER A 173 7.04 26.48 7.72
CA SER A 173 6.09 27.43 7.18
C SER A 173 6.13 27.37 5.66
N VAL A 174 4.96 27.24 5.03
CA VAL A 174 4.80 27.17 3.57
C VAL A 174 4.00 28.36 3.03
N GLY A 175 3.56 29.27 3.89
CA GLY A 175 2.85 30.49 3.56
C GLY A 175 2.31 31.18 4.81
N PRO A 176 1.65 32.33 4.70
CA PRO A 176 1.03 33.00 5.83
C PRO A 176 0.03 32.07 6.54
N ASN A 177 0.28 31.77 7.82
CA ASN A 177 -0.52 30.84 8.63
C ASN A 177 -0.67 29.42 8.05
N GLN A 178 0.19 29.02 7.11
CA GLN A 178 0.19 27.68 6.52
C GLN A 178 1.43 26.92 6.95
N TRP A 179 1.22 25.71 7.45
CA TRP A 179 2.27 24.87 7.97
C TRP A 179 2.24 23.49 7.35
N ALA A 180 3.39 22.90 7.20
CA ALA A 180 3.52 21.51 6.77
C ALA A 180 4.63 20.80 7.52
N ILE A 181 4.47 19.50 7.70
CA ILE A 181 5.50 18.62 8.26
C ILE A 181 6.30 18.01 7.10
N HIS A 182 7.60 18.22 7.15
CA HIS A 182 8.54 17.54 6.29
C HIS A 182 8.73 16.11 6.76
N VAL A 183 8.19 15.14 6.02
CA VAL A 183 8.34 13.72 6.30
C VAL A 183 9.52 13.19 5.49
N PRO A 184 10.60 12.74 6.16
CA PRO A 184 11.82 12.31 5.50
C PRO A 184 11.62 11.01 4.72
N LEU A 185 12.61 10.65 3.90
CA LEU A 185 12.65 9.42 3.11
C LEU A 185 12.33 8.19 3.95
N GLY A 186 11.15 7.62 3.74
CA GLY A 186 10.70 6.40 4.40
C GLY A 186 11.09 5.13 3.63
N LYS A 187 10.43 4.02 3.95
CA LYS A 187 10.62 2.71 3.31
C LYS A 187 10.48 2.76 1.77
N LEU A 188 9.66 3.66 1.25
CA LEU A 188 9.41 3.83 -0.19
C LEU A 188 10.33 4.85 -0.86
N LYS A 189 11.33 5.38 -0.12
CA LYS A 189 12.26 6.42 -0.58
C LYS A 189 11.54 7.65 -1.17
N THR A 190 10.39 8.01 -0.58
CA THR A 190 9.62 9.21 -0.92
C THR A 190 9.68 10.18 0.24
N GLU A 191 10.11 11.39 -0.06
CA GLU A 191 10.07 12.55 0.82
C GLU A 191 8.83 13.35 0.48
N ARG A 192 8.15 13.93 1.47
CA ARG A 192 6.95 14.73 1.22
C ARG A 192 6.68 15.76 2.29
N MET A 193 5.97 16.81 1.88
CA MET A 193 5.38 17.77 2.80
C MET A 193 3.92 17.38 3.07
N VAL A 194 3.56 17.25 4.35
CA VAL A 194 2.18 16.97 4.78
C VAL A 194 1.64 18.25 5.41
N PRO A 195 0.63 18.91 4.82
CA PRO A 195 -0.01 20.07 5.42
C PRO A 195 -0.60 19.74 6.79
N VAL A 196 -0.50 20.67 7.71
CA VAL A 196 -1.09 20.55 9.06
C VAL A 196 -1.82 21.83 9.44
N ASP A 197 -2.90 21.67 10.19
CA ASP A 197 -3.64 22.74 10.82
C ASP A 197 -2.97 23.25 12.11
N ALA A 198 -3.62 24.15 12.82
CA ALA A 198 -3.15 24.67 14.10
C ALA A 198 -2.96 23.54 15.13
N PHE A 199 -3.85 22.56 15.15
CA PHE A 199 -3.75 21.43 16.08
C PHE A 199 -2.51 20.56 15.79
N GLY A 200 -2.30 20.19 14.53
CA GLY A 200 -1.13 19.41 14.11
C GLY A 200 0.19 20.16 14.38
N ARG A 201 0.21 21.47 14.18
CA ARG A 201 1.36 22.34 14.55
C ARG A 201 1.62 22.28 16.06
N ASP A 202 0.59 22.42 16.86
CA ASP A 202 0.72 22.42 18.33
C ASP A 202 1.18 21.05 18.86
N LEU A 203 0.76 19.95 18.24
CA LEU A 203 1.29 18.61 18.56
C LEU A 203 2.80 18.54 18.35
N VAL A 204 3.33 19.09 17.26
CA VAL A 204 4.78 19.13 17.04
C VAL A 204 5.48 19.98 18.10
N HIS A 205 4.92 21.11 18.50
CA HIS A 205 5.47 21.93 19.59
C HIS A 205 5.48 21.18 20.92
N ARG A 206 4.42 20.46 21.27
CA ARG A 206 4.38 19.60 22.46
C ARG A 206 5.43 18.50 22.41
N LEU A 207 5.60 17.85 21.27
CA LEU A 207 6.64 16.83 21.10
C LEU A 207 8.05 17.41 21.24
N ARG A 208 8.30 18.63 20.73
CA ARG A 208 9.55 19.35 20.95
C ARG A 208 9.78 19.67 22.45
N PHE A 209 8.73 20.05 23.15
CA PHE A 209 8.79 20.27 24.59
C PHE A 209 9.18 18.98 25.33
N PHE A 210 8.52 17.84 25.06
CA PHE A 210 8.91 16.55 25.64
C PHE A 210 10.35 16.17 25.27
N ARG A 211 10.78 16.47 24.05
CA ARG A 211 12.15 16.21 23.61
C ARG A 211 13.18 17.05 24.39
N SER A 212 12.86 18.30 24.75
CA SER A 212 13.74 19.15 25.54
C SER A 212 13.91 18.70 27.01
N LEU A 213 12.96 17.94 27.53
CA LEU A 213 13.00 17.33 28.85
C LEU A 213 13.73 15.98 28.89
N ASP A 214 13.99 15.38 27.72
CA ASP A 214 14.62 14.07 27.62
C ASP A 214 16.13 14.17 27.89
N PRO A 215 16.69 13.36 28.81
CA PRO A 215 18.11 13.40 29.16
C PRO A 215 19.02 12.84 28.03
N LEU A 216 18.46 12.20 27.03
CA LEU A 216 19.27 11.67 25.93
C LEU A 216 19.83 12.79 25.04
N PRO A 217 21.07 12.64 24.53
CA PRO A 217 21.70 13.63 23.68
C PRO A 217 20.83 14.02 22.49
N ALA A 218 20.91 15.27 22.06
CA ALA A 218 20.22 15.76 20.87
C ALA A 218 20.81 15.07 19.62
N ASP A 219 20.02 14.23 18.99
CA ASP A 219 20.37 13.52 17.75
C ASP A 219 19.70 14.14 16.50
N GLY A 220 19.20 15.38 16.64
CA GLY A 220 18.48 16.09 15.58
C GLY A 220 17.08 15.54 15.29
N ARG A 221 16.55 14.63 16.13
CA ARG A 221 15.24 13.99 15.94
C ARG A 221 14.20 14.54 16.89
N LEU A 222 12.94 14.52 16.44
CA LEU A 222 11.79 14.91 17.24
C LEU A 222 11.53 13.94 18.40
N LEU A 223 11.75 12.62 18.18
CA LEU A 223 11.62 11.59 19.21
C LEU A 223 13.00 11.06 19.59
N ALA A 224 13.31 11.07 20.88
CA ALA A 224 14.55 10.49 21.39
C ALA A 224 14.65 8.99 21.10
N ARG A 225 15.87 8.52 20.87
CA ARG A 225 16.12 7.10 20.57
C ARG A 225 17.01 6.46 21.64
N PRO A 226 16.44 5.76 22.62
CA PRO A 226 17.24 4.95 23.53
C PRO A 226 17.78 3.73 22.76
N GLY A 227 18.89 3.89 22.07
CA GLY A 227 19.61 2.85 21.35
C GLY A 227 19.17 2.64 19.88
N SER A 228 17.93 2.34 19.56
CA SER A 228 17.53 2.04 18.17
C SER A 228 16.11 2.49 17.84
N LYS A 229 15.85 2.75 16.54
CA LYS A 229 14.50 3.00 16.04
C LYS A 229 13.52 1.89 16.42
N VAL A 230 13.97 0.63 16.43
CA VAL A 230 13.11 -0.51 16.79
C VAL A 230 12.65 -0.41 18.25
N ALA A 231 13.50 0.06 19.17
CA ALA A 231 13.13 0.26 20.57
C ALA A 231 12.00 1.29 20.70
N VAL A 232 12.09 2.43 20.02
CA VAL A 232 11.03 3.45 19.99
C VAL A 232 9.72 2.89 19.46
N LEU A 233 9.79 2.12 18.36
CA LEU A 233 8.58 1.52 17.77
C LEU A 233 7.94 0.47 18.69
N VAL A 234 8.73 -0.27 19.45
CA VAL A 234 8.22 -1.21 20.48
C VAL A 234 7.55 -0.43 21.61
N GLN A 235 8.22 0.56 22.18
CA GLN A 235 7.66 1.39 23.25
C GLN A 235 6.32 2.04 22.86
N LEU A 236 6.23 2.59 21.64
CA LEU A 236 4.98 3.19 21.17
C LEU A 236 3.86 2.14 20.99
N ARG A 237 4.18 0.94 20.56
CA ARG A 237 3.19 -0.15 20.47
C ARG A 237 2.71 -0.60 21.84
N ASP A 238 3.65 -0.78 22.77
CA ASP A 238 3.33 -1.18 24.14
C ASP A 238 2.48 -0.10 24.84
N TYR A 239 2.80 1.18 24.60
CA TYR A 239 1.97 2.31 25.04
C TYR A 239 0.54 2.23 24.48
N LEU A 240 0.38 2.00 23.16
CA LEU A 240 -0.94 1.86 22.55
C LEU A 240 -1.72 0.68 23.15
N HIS A 241 -1.09 -0.46 23.36
CA HIS A 241 -1.70 -1.62 23.98
C HIS A 241 -2.17 -1.31 25.40
N LEU A 242 -1.37 -0.60 26.19
CA LEU A 242 -1.71 -0.16 27.55
C LEU A 242 -2.94 0.76 27.53
N VAL A 243 -2.98 1.73 26.62
CA VAL A 243 -4.12 2.65 26.48
C VAL A 243 -5.39 1.87 26.03
N CYS A 244 -5.27 0.99 25.03
CA CYS A 244 -6.40 0.17 24.60
C CYS A 244 -6.93 -0.69 25.75
N HIS A 245 -6.05 -1.29 26.54
CA HIS A 245 -6.44 -2.09 27.71
C HIS A 245 -7.17 -1.24 28.75
N SER A 246 -6.68 -0.04 29.06
CA SER A 246 -7.32 0.86 30.04
C SER A 246 -8.69 1.35 29.61
N LEU A 247 -8.98 1.36 28.31
CA LEU A 247 -10.27 1.73 27.72
C LEU A 247 -11.19 0.53 27.43
N GLY A 248 -10.78 -0.70 27.75
CA GLY A 248 -11.53 -1.92 27.41
C GLY A 248 -11.62 -2.18 25.89
N LEU A 249 -10.74 -1.56 25.10
CA LEU A 249 -10.73 -1.74 23.66
C LEU A 249 -9.98 -3.02 23.24
N PRO A 250 -10.27 -3.58 22.05
CA PRO A 250 -9.53 -4.73 21.54
C PRO A 250 -8.03 -4.49 21.48
N THR A 251 -7.24 -5.40 22.02
CA THR A 251 -5.76 -5.32 22.00
C THR A 251 -5.16 -5.44 20.60
N ALA A 252 -5.98 -5.83 19.61
CA ALA A 252 -5.59 -5.94 18.22
C ALA A 252 -5.47 -4.59 17.48
N ILE A 253 -5.73 -3.45 18.13
CA ILE A 253 -5.53 -2.13 17.53
C ILE A 253 -4.03 -1.89 17.34
N VAL A 254 -3.67 -1.56 16.10
CA VAL A 254 -2.28 -1.34 15.70
C VAL A 254 -2.07 0.06 15.11
N PRO A 255 -0.84 0.64 15.19
CA PRO A 255 -0.59 2.00 14.71
C PRO A 255 -0.98 2.26 13.26
N HIS A 256 -1.00 1.23 12.42
CA HIS A 256 -1.37 1.38 11.01
C HIS A 256 -2.86 1.68 10.79
N GLN A 257 -3.71 1.36 11.77
CA GLN A 257 -5.15 1.67 11.70
C GLN A 257 -5.42 3.18 11.78
N PHE A 258 -4.61 3.96 12.50
CA PHE A 258 -4.71 5.43 12.50
C PHE A 258 -4.54 6.01 11.09
N ARG A 259 -3.58 5.47 10.34
CA ARG A 259 -3.39 5.83 8.93
C ARG A 259 -4.55 5.38 8.04
N HIS A 260 -5.12 4.20 8.31
CA HIS A 260 -6.31 3.72 7.59
C HIS A 260 -7.50 4.65 7.85
N THR A 261 -7.70 5.05 9.12
CA THR A 261 -8.77 5.98 9.51
C THR A 261 -8.58 7.34 8.83
N TYR A 262 -7.38 7.92 8.89
CA TYR A 262 -7.06 9.17 8.19
C TYR A 262 -7.35 9.08 6.69
N ALA A 263 -6.86 8.03 6.02
CA ALA A 263 -7.04 7.88 4.59
C ALA A 263 -8.52 7.74 4.17
N THR A 264 -9.29 6.97 4.94
CA THR A 264 -10.72 6.77 4.71
C THR A 264 -11.50 8.07 4.94
N GLU A 265 -11.16 8.81 6.00
CA GLU A 265 -11.78 10.10 6.30
C GLU A 265 -11.48 11.15 5.24
N MET A 266 -10.22 11.27 4.79
CA MET A 266 -9.86 12.20 3.72
C MET A 266 -10.64 11.92 2.42
N LEU A 267 -10.80 10.64 2.05
CA LEU A 267 -11.63 10.27 0.90
C LEU A 267 -13.08 10.66 1.11
N ARG A 268 -13.66 10.34 2.28
CA ARG A 268 -15.03 10.72 2.62
C ARG A 268 -15.27 12.24 2.63
N SER A 269 -14.24 13.01 2.97
CA SER A 269 -14.23 14.46 2.92
C SER A 269 -14.01 15.03 1.51
N GLY A 270 -13.92 14.18 0.48
CA GLY A 270 -13.81 14.60 -0.91
C GLY A 270 -12.39 14.94 -1.37
N VAL A 271 -11.36 14.55 -0.63
CA VAL A 271 -9.98 14.71 -1.08
C VAL A 271 -9.75 13.79 -2.29
N SER A 272 -9.26 14.35 -3.39
CA SER A 272 -9.05 13.61 -4.62
C SER A 272 -7.99 12.51 -4.44
N PHE A 273 -8.16 11.39 -5.16
CA PHE A 273 -7.27 10.25 -5.11
C PHE A 273 -5.78 10.58 -5.33
N PRO A 274 -5.38 11.42 -6.32
CA PRO A 274 -3.98 11.80 -6.50
C PRO A 274 -3.41 12.60 -5.32
N VAL A 275 -4.23 13.46 -4.70
CA VAL A 275 -3.82 14.23 -3.52
C VAL A 275 -3.62 13.31 -2.34
N LEU A 276 -4.55 12.37 -2.11
CA LEU A 276 -4.40 11.37 -1.03
C LEU A 276 -3.14 10.51 -1.23
N MET A 277 -2.84 10.09 -2.47
CA MET A 277 -1.59 9.38 -2.76
C MET A 277 -0.36 10.18 -2.32
N LYS A 278 -0.32 11.47 -2.62
CA LYS A 278 0.79 12.37 -2.22
C LYS A 278 0.87 12.52 -0.71
N LEU A 279 -0.25 12.77 -0.03
CA LEU A 279 -0.32 12.90 1.43
C LEU A 279 0.20 11.65 2.13
N LEU A 280 -0.19 10.46 1.64
CA LEU A 280 0.24 9.19 2.19
C LEU A 280 1.66 8.78 1.73
N GLY A 281 2.22 9.38 0.69
CA GLY A 281 3.49 8.98 0.10
C GLY A 281 3.41 7.57 -0.53
N HIS A 282 2.35 7.29 -1.25
CA HIS A 282 2.19 6.07 -2.03
C HIS A 282 2.76 6.26 -3.43
N VAL A 283 3.67 5.39 -3.84
CA VAL A 283 4.24 5.36 -5.20
C VAL A 283 3.31 4.57 -6.13
N ASP A 284 2.75 3.47 -5.62
CA ASP A 284 1.85 2.60 -6.37
C ASP A 284 0.38 2.98 -6.09
N PRO A 285 -0.40 3.35 -7.11
CA PRO A 285 -1.84 3.63 -6.99
C PRO A 285 -2.63 2.50 -6.31
N ALA A 286 -2.26 1.24 -6.54
CA ALA A 286 -2.92 0.09 -5.93
C ALA A 286 -2.91 0.14 -4.39
N MET A 287 -1.92 0.80 -3.79
CA MET A 287 -1.87 1.00 -2.34
C MET A 287 -2.98 1.93 -1.83
N THR A 288 -3.39 2.92 -2.62
CA THR A 288 -4.44 3.87 -2.27
C THR A 288 -5.83 3.38 -2.70
N MET A 289 -5.93 2.64 -3.82
CA MET A 289 -7.20 2.06 -4.30
C MET A 289 -7.90 1.21 -3.23
N ARG A 290 -7.14 0.56 -2.36
CA ARG A 290 -7.70 -0.23 -1.24
C ARG A 290 -8.56 0.59 -0.28
N TYR A 291 -8.35 1.90 -0.17
CA TYR A 291 -9.19 2.78 0.65
C TYR A 291 -10.46 3.19 -0.07
N VAL A 292 -10.42 3.27 -1.40
CA VAL A 292 -11.61 3.51 -2.22
C VAL A 292 -12.61 2.36 -2.04
N ASP A 293 -12.13 1.10 -2.03
CA ASP A 293 -12.99 -0.06 -1.80
C ASP A 293 -13.72 -0.02 -0.45
N VAL A 294 -13.13 0.62 0.57
CA VAL A 294 -13.75 0.80 1.91
C VAL A 294 -14.69 2.01 1.93
N ALA A 295 -14.38 3.06 1.16
CA ALA A 295 -15.21 4.27 1.10
C ALA A 295 -16.45 4.11 0.20
N LEU A 296 -16.49 3.07 -0.63
CA LEU A 296 -17.59 2.78 -1.55
C LEU A 296 -18.93 2.42 -0.87
N THR A 297 -18.97 2.23 0.44
CA THR A 297 -20.23 2.17 1.18
C THR A 297 -21.08 3.46 1.06
N ASP A 298 -20.47 4.55 0.58
CA ASP A 298 -21.11 5.84 0.33
C ASP A 298 -21.28 6.15 -1.18
N LEU A 299 -21.24 5.14 -2.06
CA LEU A 299 -21.33 5.33 -3.52
C LEU A 299 -22.57 6.16 -3.93
N GLU A 300 -23.70 5.91 -3.31
CA GLU A 300 -24.94 6.65 -3.58
C GLU A 300 -24.81 8.09 -3.14
N ARG A 301 -24.23 8.34 -1.97
CA ARG A 301 -23.97 9.71 -1.46
C ARG A 301 -23.00 10.47 -2.37
N GLU A 302 -21.90 9.84 -2.78
CA GLU A 302 -20.92 10.42 -3.71
C GLU A 302 -21.54 10.71 -5.07
N PHE A 303 -22.38 9.81 -5.57
CA PHE A 303 -23.13 10.01 -6.79
C PHE A 303 -24.10 11.20 -6.67
N GLN A 304 -24.84 11.31 -5.57
CA GLN A 304 -25.75 12.42 -5.31
C GLN A 304 -24.98 13.74 -5.15
N LEU A 305 -23.86 13.75 -4.42
CA LEU A 305 -22.99 14.93 -4.30
C LEU A 305 -22.39 15.35 -5.64
N ALA A 306 -22.01 14.39 -6.47
CA ALA A 306 -21.52 14.70 -7.81
C ALA A 306 -22.62 15.27 -8.72
N ARG A 307 -23.86 14.84 -8.54
CA ARG A 307 -25.03 15.38 -9.26
C ARG A 307 -25.50 16.73 -8.76
N SER A 308 -25.37 17.00 -7.46
CA SER A 308 -25.78 18.27 -6.85
C SER A 308 -24.82 19.44 -7.15
N LYS A 309 -23.57 19.16 -7.53
CA LYS A 309 -22.66 20.23 -7.98
C LYS A 309 -23.11 20.74 -9.34
N PRO A 310 -23.35 22.09 -9.50
CA PRO A 310 -23.67 22.62 -10.80
C PRO A 310 -22.54 22.27 -11.77
N ARG A 311 -22.87 21.41 -12.71
CA ARG A 311 -21.98 21.10 -13.81
C ARG A 311 -22.01 22.31 -14.74
N HIS A 312 -20.87 22.94 -14.97
CA HIS A 312 -20.63 23.68 -16.19
C HIS A 312 -20.52 22.73 -17.39
N LEU A 313 -21.51 21.85 -17.51
CA LEU A 313 -21.73 21.15 -18.74
C LEU A 313 -22.34 22.17 -19.68
N ALA A 314 -21.93 22.14 -20.93
CA ALA A 314 -22.61 22.82 -22.03
C ALA A 314 -24.12 22.74 -21.83
N PRO A 315 -24.88 23.80 -22.16
CA PRO A 315 -26.29 23.91 -21.86
C PRO A 315 -26.95 22.57 -22.14
N GLN A 316 -27.59 22.02 -21.11
CA GLN A 316 -28.38 20.81 -21.32
C GLN A 316 -29.23 21.06 -22.54
N PRO A 317 -29.25 20.21 -23.55
CA PRO A 317 -30.28 20.28 -24.52
C PRO A 317 -31.56 20.32 -23.69
N LYS A 318 -32.30 21.41 -23.77
CA LYS A 318 -33.64 21.53 -23.16
C LYS A 318 -34.25 20.15 -23.37
N THR A 319 -34.67 19.48 -22.32
CA THR A 319 -35.58 18.34 -22.44
C THR A 319 -36.86 18.85 -23.10
N THR A 320 -36.75 19.13 -24.34
CA THR A 320 -37.84 18.96 -25.26
C THR A 320 -38.21 17.52 -25.07
N THR A 321 -39.38 17.27 -24.44
CA THR A 321 -40.18 16.07 -24.69
C THR A 321 -39.73 15.54 -26.03
N ALA A 322 -39.16 14.32 -26.03
CA ALA A 322 -38.63 13.73 -27.25
C ALA A 322 -39.57 14.10 -28.38
N PRO A 323 -39.17 14.90 -29.36
CA PRO A 323 -39.97 15.01 -30.54
C PRO A 323 -39.94 13.58 -31.06
N THR A 324 -41.08 12.96 -31.13
CA THR A 324 -41.33 11.85 -32.02
C THR A 324 -41.04 12.43 -33.40
N ARG A 325 -39.77 12.57 -33.75
CA ARG A 325 -39.32 12.80 -35.09
C ARG A 325 -39.51 11.45 -35.79
N THR A 326 -40.78 11.20 -36.11
CA THR A 326 -41.19 10.18 -37.05
C THR A 326 -40.71 10.64 -38.41
N GLY A 327 -39.62 10.06 -38.89
CA GLY A 327 -39.07 10.42 -40.18
C GLY A 327 -37.57 10.07 -40.29
N LEU A 328 -36.99 10.32 -41.43
CA LEU A 328 -35.58 10.09 -41.76
C LEU A 328 -34.64 10.81 -40.80
N ASP A 329 -34.99 11.96 -40.21
CA ASP A 329 -34.22 12.68 -39.22
C ASP A 329 -34.03 11.90 -37.91
N GLY A 330 -35.09 11.23 -37.43
CA GLY A 330 -34.99 10.39 -36.24
C GLY A 330 -34.06 9.18 -36.44
N ILE A 331 -34.07 8.59 -37.65
CA ILE A 331 -33.18 7.52 -38.02
C ILE A 331 -31.72 8.02 -38.07
N ILE A 332 -31.47 9.20 -38.63
CA ILE A 332 -30.13 9.80 -38.67
C ILE A 332 -29.60 10.06 -37.26
N ASP A 333 -30.40 10.56 -36.35
CA ASP A 333 -30.00 10.83 -34.96
C ASP A 333 -29.63 9.54 -34.22
N VAL A 334 -30.40 8.47 -34.40
CA VAL A 334 -30.08 7.14 -33.81
C VAL A 334 -28.78 6.57 -34.38
N LEU A 335 -28.57 6.67 -35.69
CA LEU A 335 -27.35 6.17 -36.35
C LEU A 335 -26.11 6.96 -35.94
N LEU A 336 -26.21 8.28 -35.74
CA LEU A 336 -25.14 9.13 -35.21
C LEU A 336 -24.80 8.77 -33.77
N ALA A 337 -25.81 8.52 -32.94
CA ALA A 337 -25.57 8.07 -31.55
C ALA A 337 -24.89 6.72 -31.50
N ALA A 338 -25.32 5.76 -32.36
CA ALA A 338 -24.70 4.45 -32.47
C ALA A 338 -23.25 4.53 -32.96
N GLN A 339 -22.97 5.40 -33.94
CA GLN A 339 -21.61 5.66 -34.41
C GLN A 339 -20.71 6.20 -33.29
N HIS A 340 -21.22 7.17 -32.53
CA HIS A 340 -20.46 7.74 -31.39
C HIS A 340 -20.13 6.69 -30.35
N LEU A 341 -21.09 5.87 -29.94
CA LEU A 341 -20.87 4.77 -29.01
C LEU A 341 -19.83 3.75 -29.51
N MET A 342 -19.90 3.37 -30.79
CA MET A 342 -18.91 2.48 -31.39
C MET A 342 -17.50 3.08 -31.40
N GLU A 343 -17.39 4.38 -31.68
CA GLU A 343 -16.08 5.07 -31.67
C GLU A 343 -15.52 5.16 -30.25
N MET A 344 -16.34 5.44 -29.25
CA MET A 344 -15.95 5.41 -27.82
C MET A 344 -15.45 4.01 -27.43
N PHE A 345 -16.21 2.97 -27.79
CA PHE A 345 -15.82 1.58 -27.49
C PHE A 345 -14.55 1.17 -28.22
N ARG A 346 -14.39 1.57 -29.49
CA ARG A 346 -13.17 1.35 -30.27
C ARG A 346 -11.92 1.95 -29.61
N ARG A 347 -12.05 3.14 -29.01
CA ARG A 347 -10.93 3.80 -28.31
C ARG A 347 -10.52 3.08 -27.03
N SER A 348 -11.42 2.36 -26.38
CA SER A 348 -11.14 1.57 -25.18
C SER A 348 -10.50 0.22 -25.46
N LEU A 349 -10.53 -0.25 -26.70
CA LEU A 349 -9.93 -1.53 -27.08
C LEU A 349 -8.43 -1.45 -27.38
N PRO A 350 -7.65 -2.46 -27.00
CA PRO A 350 -6.25 -2.57 -27.42
C PRO A 350 -6.14 -2.72 -28.93
N ASN A 351 -4.97 -2.40 -29.48
CA ASN A 351 -4.71 -2.56 -30.91
C ASN A 351 -4.84 -4.04 -31.33
N GLY A 352 -5.82 -4.34 -32.18
CA GLY A 352 -6.12 -5.73 -32.58
C GLY A 352 -7.17 -5.80 -33.68
N ASN A 353 -7.54 -7.04 -34.05
CA ASN A 353 -8.52 -7.31 -35.10
C ASN A 353 -9.92 -6.75 -34.77
N GLU A 354 -10.31 -6.72 -33.53
CA GLU A 354 -11.62 -6.19 -33.10
C GLU A 354 -11.69 -4.67 -33.32
N ARG A 355 -10.64 -3.94 -33.02
CA ARG A 355 -10.54 -2.50 -33.27
C ARG A 355 -10.65 -2.17 -34.78
N LYS A 356 -10.04 -3.01 -35.65
CA LYS A 356 -10.14 -2.88 -37.09
C LYS A 356 -11.55 -3.21 -37.62
N ARG A 357 -12.23 -4.20 -37.00
CA ARG A 357 -13.61 -4.56 -37.34
C ARG A 357 -14.57 -3.41 -36.98
N LEU A 358 -14.47 -2.85 -35.80
CA LEU A 358 -15.29 -1.70 -35.37
C LEU A 358 -15.09 -0.47 -36.26
N LEU A 359 -13.84 -0.19 -36.69
CA LEU A 359 -13.58 0.87 -37.63
C LEU A 359 -14.31 0.68 -38.96
N ARG A 360 -14.32 -0.58 -39.49
CA ARG A 360 -15.07 -0.89 -40.70
C ARG A 360 -16.58 -0.72 -40.54
N PHE A 361 -17.14 -1.08 -39.38
CA PHE A 361 -18.55 -0.86 -39.09
C PHE A 361 -18.87 0.63 -38.96
N SER A 362 -18.05 1.42 -38.24
CA SER A 362 -18.21 2.90 -38.11
C SER A 362 -18.20 3.56 -39.50
N ASN A 363 -17.28 3.18 -40.39
CA ASN A 363 -17.20 3.74 -41.74
C ASN A 363 -18.42 3.36 -42.61
N ARG A 364 -19.02 2.15 -42.41
CA ARG A 364 -20.27 1.77 -43.09
C ARG A 364 -21.43 2.65 -42.60
N LEU A 365 -21.56 2.90 -41.29
CA LEU A 365 -22.61 3.76 -40.76
C LEU A 365 -22.50 5.20 -41.31
N ILE A 366 -21.29 5.74 -41.44
CA ILE A 366 -21.10 7.07 -42.05
C ILE A 366 -21.66 7.10 -43.48
N LYS A 367 -21.41 6.04 -44.29
CA LYS A 367 -21.93 5.96 -45.65
C LYS A 367 -23.46 5.88 -45.68
N ILE A 368 -24.06 5.05 -44.82
CA ILE A 368 -25.52 4.93 -44.69
C ILE A 368 -26.16 6.28 -44.30
N ILE A 369 -25.58 6.99 -43.32
CA ILE A 369 -26.06 8.31 -42.91
C ILE A 369 -26.01 9.29 -44.09
N ALA A 370 -24.92 9.26 -44.89
CA ALA A 370 -24.77 10.12 -46.04
C ALA A 370 -25.81 9.79 -47.16
N GLU A 371 -26.12 8.53 -47.36
CA GLU A 371 -27.16 8.10 -48.30
C GLU A 371 -28.57 8.51 -47.86
N ILE A 372 -28.88 8.36 -46.57
CA ILE A 372 -30.20 8.80 -46.02
C ILE A 372 -30.33 10.33 -46.13
N ARG A 373 -29.27 11.09 -45.90
CA ARG A 373 -29.30 12.56 -46.11
C ARG A 373 -29.55 12.97 -47.54
N LYS A 374 -29.06 12.22 -48.51
CA LYS A 374 -29.39 12.47 -49.95
C LYS A 374 -30.84 12.24 -50.25
N LEU A 375 -31.50 11.25 -49.61
CA LEU A 375 -32.93 11.00 -49.75
C LEU A 375 -33.82 12.12 -49.14
N GLN A 376 -33.26 12.95 -48.29
CA GLN A 376 -33.99 14.11 -47.74
C GLN A 376 -33.91 15.37 -48.62
N THR A 377 -32.95 15.37 -49.54
CA THR A 377 -32.72 16.55 -50.45
C THR A 377 -33.32 16.33 -51.84
N THR A 378 -33.94 15.15 -52.08
CA THR A 378 -34.71 14.82 -53.28
C THR A 378 -36.20 14.89 -52.96
#